data_39dd9854a8547d8483cd9306aa046344
#
_entry.id   39dd9854a8547d8483cd9306aa046344
#
_cell.length_a   1.000
_cell.length_b   1.000
_cell.length_c   1.000
_cell.angle_alpha   90.00
_cell.angle_beta   90.00
_cell.angle_gamma   90.00
#
_symmetry.space_group_name_H-M   'P 1'
#
loop_
_entity.id
_entity.type
_entity.pdbx_description
1 polymer ?
#
loop_
_entity_poly.entity_id
_entity_poly.type
_entity_poly.pdbx_seq_one_letter_code
_entity_poly.pdbx_strand_id
1 'polypeptide(L)'
;HDVSYQWNDNSTANSLVVIEGNTYTVNITDKVNNCTASASISVTKDVTNPTVSIPTVGQINCKDTSMILSASATANHSINYLWNDNSNESTLTVSEKNTYSVIVTDIINNCTASASLDVDKNVIAPTISIPAVEQIDCTHTSRTLTVNTTADTGHSVTYLWNNNSDQSTLTITEDGIYNI
;
A
#
# COMPACT_ATOMS: atom_id res chain seq x y z
N HIS A 1 44.30 34.70 -30.10
CA HIS A 1 45.37 33.75 -29.80
C HIS A 1 44.77 32.35 -29.68
N ASP A 2 45.53 31.35 -30.07
CA ASP A 2 45.14 29.96 -29.94
C ASP A 2 45.54 29.45 -28.54
N VAL A 3 44.62 28.76 -27.85
CA VAL A 3 44.88 28.26 -26.51
C VAL A 3 44.78 26.74 -26.47
N SER A 4 45.48 26.12 -25.53
CA SER A 4 45.34 24.70 -25.17
C SER A 4 44.65 24.56 -23.82
N TYR A 5 43.89 23.47 -23.63
CA TYR A 5 43.18 23.13 -22.40
C TYR A 5 43.83 21.89 -21.80
N GLN A 6 43.84 21.82 -20.49
CA GLN A 6 44.19 20.63 -19.75
C GLN A 6 43.34 20.56 -18.46
N TRP A 7 42.48 19.56 -18.38
CA TRP A 7 41.71 19.27 -17.21
C TRP A 7 42.49 18.40 -16.21
N ASN A 8 42.04 18.34 -14.99
CA ASN A 8 42.65 17.52 -13.93
C ASN A 8 42.52 16.01 -14.16
N ASP A 9 41.70 15.55 -15.12
CA ASP A 9 41.62 14.17 -15.61
C ASP A 9 42.53 13.91 -16.82
N ASN A 10 43.37 14.89 -17.18
CA ASN A 10 44.29 14.93 -18.36
C ASN A 10 43.57 15.06 -19.70
N SER A 11 42.29 15.29 -19.79
CA SER A 11 41.60 15.61 -21.04
C SER A 11 42.01 17.00 -21.54
N THR A 12 41.95 17.20 -22.87
CA THR A 12 42.44 18.44 -23.53
C THR A 12 41.39 19.15 -24.36
N ALA A 13 40.14 18.70 -24.31
CA ALA A 13 39.04 19.35 -25.01
C ALA A 13 38.61 20.65 -24.27
N ASN A 14 37.93 21.53 -24.96
CA ASN A 14 37.39 22.77 -24.40
C ASN A 14 36.15 22.52 -23.53
N SER A 15 35.66 21.28 -23.48
CA SER A 15 34.55 20.83 -22.62
C SER A 15 34.85 19.48 -22.01
N LEU A 16 34.36 19.24 -20.81
CA LEU A 16 34.45 17.96 -20.06
C LEU A 16 33.06 17.46 -19.67
N VAL A 17 32.74 16.22 -20.05
CA VAL A 17 31.52 15.53 -19.56
C VAL A 17 31.88 14.81 -18.27
N VAL A 18 31.16 15.12 -17.19
CA VAL A 18 31.42 14.55 -15.86
C VAL A 18 30.22 13.77 -15.38
N ILE A 19 30.47 12.65 -14.69
CA ILE A 19 29.44 11.74 -14.15
C ILE A 19 29.59 11.52 -12.65
N GLU A 20 30.64 12.06 -12.05
CA GLU A 20 30.95 11.94 -10.62
C GLU A 20 30.98 13.30 -9.93
N GLY A 21 30.64 13.30 -8.63
CA GLY A 21 30.84 14.48 -7.78
C GLY A 21 32.31 14.66 -7.48
N ASN A 22 32.88 15.80 -7.91
CA ASN A 22 34.28 16.13 -7.68
C ASN A 22 34.53 17.63 -7.96
N THR A 23 35.72 18.10 -7.64
CA THR A 23 36.20 19.41 -8.11
C THR A 23 36.97 19.24 -9.43
N TYR A 24 36.44 19.84 -10.47
CA TYR A 24 37.07 19.84 -11.82
C TYR A 24 37.78 21.13 -12.04
N THR A 25 39.06 21.04 -12.44
CA THR A 25 39.94 22.18 -12.70
C THR A 25 40.44 22.11 -14.15
N VAL A 26 40.35 23.23 -14.84
CA VAL A 26 40.96 23.39 -16.19
C VAL A 26 42.09 24.40 -16.12
N ASN A 27 43.20 24.05 -16.70
CA ASN A 27 44.29 24.95 -17.00
C ASN A 27 44.27 25.29 -18.49
N ILE A 28 44.39 26.56 -18.83
CA ILE A 28 44.52 27.03 -20.21
C ILE A 28 45.90 27.66 -20.39
N THR A 29 46.46 27.42 -21.54
CA THR A 29 47.79 28.00 -21.92
C THR A 29 47.67 28.69 -23.29
N ASP A 30 48.05 29.96 -23.37
CA ASP A 30 48.20 30.68 -24.63
C ASP A 30 49.43 30.15 -25.34
N LYS A 31 49.23 29.60 -26.54
CA LYS A 31 50.31 28.98 -27.34
C LYS A 31 51.34 29.97 -27.91
N VAL A 32 51.06 31.28 -27.84
CA VAL A 32 51.94 32.30 -28.38
C VAL A 32 52.88 32.81 -27.29
N ASN A 33 52.36 33.14 -26.10
CA ASN A 33 53.15 33.77 -25.06
C ASN A 33 53.37 32.84 -23.83
N ASN A 34 52.84 31.64 -23.86
CA ASN A 34 52.90 30.61 -22.78
C ASN A 34 52.30 31.06 -21.43
N CYS A 35 51.51 32.13 -21.42
CA CYS A 35 50.78 32.52 -20.20
C CYS A 35 49.69 31.53 -19.89
N THR A 36 49.47 31.26 -18.60
CA THR A 36 48.49 30.28 -18.12
C THR A 36 47.43 30.95 -17.26
N ALA A 37 46.22 30.38 -17.26
CA ALA A 37 45.18 30.67 -16.32
C ALA A 37 44.48 29.38 -15.93
N SER A 38 43.85 29.37 -14.76
CA SER A 38 43.08 28.20 -14.28
C SER A 38 41.73 28.62 -13.72
N ALA A 39 40.75 27.69 -13.83
CA ALA A 39 39.45 27.81 -13.22
C ALA A 39 39.04 26.44 -12.66
N SER A 40 38.22 26.45 -11.60
CA SER A 40 37.70 25.23 -11.03
C SER A 40 36.23 25.37 -10.70
N ILE A 41 35.52 24.24 -10.72
CA ILE A 41 34.12 24.11 -10.31
C ILE A 41 33.92 22.82 -9.54
N SER A 42 33.18 22.88 -8.46
CA SER A 42 32.72 21.69 -7.71
C SER A 42 31.39 21.21 -8.25
N VAL A 43 31.34 19.95 -8.63
CA VAL A 43 30.11 19.24 -9.01
C VAL A 43 29.71 18.31 -7.86
N THR A 44 28.50 18.42 -7.39
CA THR A 44 27.94 17.50 -6.40
C THR A 44 27.15 16.40 -7.10
N LYS A 45 27.12 15.21 -6.51
CA LYS A 45 26.34 14.07 -6.97
C LYS A 45 25.52 13.53 -5.80
N ASP A 46 24.22 13.52 -5.93
CA ASP A 46 23.33 12.83 -5.00
C ASP A 46 22.50 11.79 -5.75
N VAL A 47 22.72 10.53 -5.44
CA VAL A 47 22.03 9.36 -5.98
C VAL A 47 21.41 8.52 -4.86
N THR A 48 21.13 9.15 -3.71
CA THR A 48 20.54 8.50 -2.55
C THR A 48 19.08 8.20 -2.85
N ASN A 49 18.72 6.93 -2.87
CA ASN A 49 17.34 6.52 -3.05
C ASN A 49 16.53 6.82 -1.80
N PRO A 50 15.26 7.22 -1.94
CA PRO A 50 14.31 7.19 -0.83
C PRO A 50 14.06 5.75 -0.40
N THR A 51 13.43 5.58 0.77
CA THR A 51 12.86 4.29 1.20
C THR A 51 11.36 4.42 1.32
N VAL A 52 10.63 3.32 1.11
CA VAL A 52 9.17 3.29 1.31
C VAL A 52 8.73 1.91 1.77
N SER A 53 7.72 1.86 2.64
CA SER A 53 7.04 0.65 3.07
C SER A 53 5.54 0.91 3.25
N ILE A 54 4.73 -0.14 3.09
CA ILE A 54 3.29 -0.13 3.39
C ILE A 54 3.09 -1.18 4.48
N PRO A 55 2.72 -0.80 5.73
CA PRO A 55 2.39 -1.76 6.78
C PRO A 55 1.20 -2.65 6.37
N THR A 56 1.21 -3.90 6.83
CA THR A 56 0.11 -4.83 6.61
C THR A 56 -1.17 -4.31 7.25
N VAL A 57 -2.29 -4.48 6.56
CA VAL A 57 -3.65 -4.17 7.05
C VAL A 57 -4.45 -5.46 7.22
N GLY A 58 -5.59 -5.37 7.90
CA GLY A 58 -6.55 -6.47 7.98
C GLY A 58 -7.23 -6.76 6.63
N GLN A 59 -8.14 -7.71 6.65
CA GLN A 59 -8.96 -8.07 5.48
C GLN A 59 -10.21 -7.20 5.42
N ILE A 60 -10.59 -6.74 4.22
CA ILE A 60 -11.90 -6.09 3.97
C ILE A 60 -12.99 -7.15 4.16
N ASN A 61 -14.03 -6.81 4.93
CA ASN A 61 -15.12 -7.72 5.27
C ASN A 61 -16.45 -6.97 5.40
N CYS A 62 -17.52 -7.64 5.82
CA CYS A 62 -18.86 -7.02 5.96
C CYS A 62 -18.93 -5.92 7.03
N LYS A 63 -18.01 -5.88 7.98
CA LYS A 63 -17.93 -4.85 9.02
C LYS A 63 -16.96 -3.74 8.59
N ASP A 64 -15.77 -4.12 8.19
CA ASP A 64 -14.70 -3.23 7.79
C ASP A 64 -14.67 -3.18 6.25
N THR A 65 -15.55 -2.35 5.67
CA THR A 65 -15.81 -2.30 4.22
C THR A 65 -14.73 -1.58 3.42
N SER A 66 -13.80 -0.92 4.09
CA SER A 66 -12.64 -0.26 3.49
C SER A 66 -11.45 -0.24 4.44
N MET A 67 -10.25 -0.13 3.89
CA MET A 67 -8.99 -0.01 4.63
C MET A 67 -8.24 1.23 4.17
N ILE A 68 -7.45 1.83 5.08
CA ILE A 68 -6.53 2.91 4.75
C ILE A 68 -5.12 2.33 4.70
N LEU A 69 -4.50 2.38 3.53
CA LEU A 69 -3.09 2.07 3.33
C LEU A 69 -2.28 3.34 3.61
N SER A 70 -1.17 3.22 4.33
CA SER A 70 -0.29 4.35 4.65
C SER A 70 1.11 4.03 4.15
N ALA A 71 1.61 4.82 3.21
CA ALA A 71 2.99 4.71 2.75
C ALA A 71 3.91 5.48 3.73
N SER A 72 4.78 4.73 4.41
CA SER A 72 5.84 5.30 5.26
C SER A 72 7.11 5.39 4.43
N ALA A 73 7.58 6.61 4.18
CA ALA A 73 8.76 6.87 3.35
C ALA A 73 9.76 7.79 4.05
N THR A 74 11.05 7.60 3.74
CA THR A 74 12.14 8.48 4.17
C THR A 74 13.02 8.86 2.97
N ALA A 75 13.49 10.10 2.95
CA ALA A 75 14.41 10.63 1.95
C ALA A 75 15.21 11.80 2.53
N ASN A 76 16.26 12.23 1.83
CA ASN A 76 17.03 13.42 2.21
C ASN A 76 16.31 14.73 1.84
N HIS A 77 15.37 14.67 0.89
CA HIS A 77 14.64 15.82 0.37
C HIS A 77 13.13 15.56 0.41
N SER A 78 12.36 16.53 -0.06
CA SER A 78 10.92 16.37 -0.25
C SER A 78 10.62 15.28 -1.27
N ILE A 79 9.52 14.56 -1.07
CA ILE A 79 9.12 13.42 -1.89
C ILE A 79 7.71 13.59 -2.44
N ASN A 80 7.48 12.99 -3.59
CA ASN A 80 6.15 12.80 -4.16
C ASN A 80 5.76 11.32 -4.09
N TYR A 81 4.48 11.06 -3.89
CA TYR A 81 3.88 9.73 -3.94
C TYR A 81 3.10 9.56 -5.24
N LEU A 82 3.07 8.34 -5.77
CA LEU A 82 2.21 7.96 -6.88
C LEU A 82 1.76 6.51 -6.68
N TRP A 83 0.47 6.32 -6.38
CA TRP A 83 -0.13 5.01 -6.29
C TRP A 83 -0.54 4.49 -7.67
N ASN A 84 -0.79 3.18 -7.77
CA ASN A 84 -1.21 2.53 -9.01
C ASN A 84 -2.63 2.91 -9.47
N ASP A 85 -3.41 3.64 -8.65
CA ASP A 85 -4.69 4.27 -9.03
C ASP A 85 -4.54 5.74 -9.46
N ASN A 86 -3.29 6.24 -9.57
CA ASN A 86 -2.88 7.62 -9.84
C ASN A 86 -3.14 8.63 -8.71
N SER A 87 -3.51 8.21 -7.51
CA SER A 87 -3.51 9.09 -6.35
C SER A 87 -2.09 9.44 -5.91
N ASN A 88 -1.91 10.60 -5.28
CA ASN A 88 -0.61 11.20 -4.95
C ASN A 88 -0.42 11.55 -3.46
N GLU A 89 -1.33 11.12 -2.61
CA GLU A 89 -1.23 11.30 -1.17
C GLU A 89 -0.38 10.20 -0.51
N SER A 90 0.08 10.43 0.70
CA SER A 90 0.79 9.41 1.48
C SER A 90 -0.11 8.26 1.94
N THR A 91 -1.43 8.40 1.80
CA THR A 91 -2.43 7.39 2.16
C THR A 91 -3.38 7.11 1.00
N LEU A 92 -3.86 5.87 0.93
CA LEU A 92 -4.85 5.42 -0.05
C LEU A 92 -5.98 4.66 0.67
N THR A 93 -7.24 5.05 0.44
CA THR A 93 -8.40 4.30 0.92
C THR A 93 -8.84 3.28 -0.13
N VAL A 94 -8.93 2.01 0.27
CA VAL A 94 -9.24 0.89 -0.63
C VAL A 94 -10.43 0.10 -0.12
N SER A 95 -11.27 -0.41 -1.02
CA SER A 95 -12.49 -1.19 -0.73
C SER A 95 -12.56 -2.51 -1.52
N GLU A 96 -11.56 -2.79 -2.34
CA GLU A 96 -11.51 -3.98 -3.19
C GLU A 96 -10.26 -4.81 -2.93
N LYS A 97 -10.39 -6.13 -3.16
CA LYS A 97 -9.23 -7.04 -3.21
C LYS A 97 -8.37 -6.68 -4.40
N ASN A 98 -7.12 -6.31 -4.14
CA ASN A 98 -6.14 -6.01 -5.18
C ASN A 98 -4.72 -5.95 -4.59
N THR A 99 -3.71 -5.94 -5.46
CA THR A 99 -2.36 -5.50 -5.15
C THR A 99 -2.26 -4.00 -5.34
N TYR A 100 -1.99 -3.27 -4.27
CA TYR A 100 -1.78 -1.83 -4.29
C TYR A 100 -0.29 -1.53 -4.20
N SER A 101 0.19 -0.64 -5.06
CA SER A 101 1.58 -0.24 -5.10
C SER A 101 1.74 1.26 -5.11
N VAL A 102 2.81 1.73 -4.49
CA VAL A 102 3.19 3.15 -4.45
C VAL A 102 4.63 3.30 -4.92
N ILE A 103 4.87 4.33 -5.72
CA ILE A 103 6.20 4.82 -6.08
C ILE A 103 6.43 6.14 -5.34
N VAL A 104 7.57 6.24 -4.70
CA VAL A 104 8.04 7.48 -4.06
C VAL A 104 9.22 8.03 -4.85
N THR A 105 9.17 9.32 -5.17
CA THR A 105 10.22 10.03 -5.94
C THR A 105 10.77 11.18 -5.10
N ASP A 106 12.08 11.21 -4.88
CA ASP A 106 12.77 12.38 -4.34
C ASP A 106 12.79 13.47 -5.41
N ILE A 107 12.24 14.65 -5.13
CA ILE A 107 12.01 15.72 -6.12
C ILE A 107 13.29 16.45 -6.53
N ILE A 108 14.39 16.28 -5.80
CA ILE A 108 15.67 16.97 -6.09
C ILE A 108 16.58 16.09 -6.95
N ASN A 109 16.79 14.83 -6.57
CA ASN A 109 17.69 13.93 -7.27
C ASN A 109 16.97 12.98 -8.25
N ASN A 110 15.61 12.98 -8.27
CA ASN A 110 14.72 12.11 -9.06
C ASN A 110 14.93 10.59 -8.80
N CYS A 111 15.58 10.22 -7.71
CA CYS A 111 15.68 8.83 -7.31
C CYS A 111 14.32 8.32 -6.79
N THR A 112 14.04 7.04 -7.03
CA THR A 112 12.75 6.44 -6.71
C THR A 112 12.89 5.19 -5.84
N ALA A 113 11.84 4.89 -5.08
CA ALA A 113 11.61 3.60 -4.43
C ALA A 113 10.15 3.19 -4.60
N SER A 114 9.85 1.91 -4.47
CA SER A 114 8.49 1.39 -4.56
C SER A 114 8.22 0.35 -3.48
N ALA A 115 6.95 0.26 -3.08
CA ALA A 115 6.41 -0.78 -2.21
C ALA A 115 5.06 -1.25 -2.71
N SER A 116 4.68 -2.48 -2.38
CA SER A 116 3.36 -3.04 -2.70
C SER A 116 2.81 -3.84 -1.54
N LEU A 117 1.47 -3.95 -1.49
CA LEU A 117 0.73 -4.72 -0.50
C LEU A 117 -0.49 -5.35 -1.16
N ASP A 118 -0.68 -6.65 -0.92
CA ASP A 118 -1.90 -7.36 -1.28
C ASP A 118 -2.96 -7.14 -0.21
N VAL A 119 -4.13 -6.67 -0.62
CA VAL A 119 -5.31 -6.50 0.24
C VAL A 119 -6.33 -7.57 -0.12
N ASP A 120 -6.73 -8.38 0.86
CA ASP A 120 -7.77 -9.38 0.72
C ASP A 120 -9.15 -8.85 1.08
N LYS A 121 -10.20 -9.47 0.49
CA LYS A 121 -11.60 -9.15 0.73
C LYS A 121 -12.41 -10.43 0.89
N ASN A 122 -13.14 -10.53 1.99
CA ASN A 122 -14.15 -11.56 2.21
C ASN A 122 -15.44 -10.94 2.74
N VAL A 123 -16.45 -10.90 1.88
CA VAL A 123 -17.80 -10.37 2.17
C VAL A 123 -18.88 -11.46 1.97
N ILE A 124 -18.48 -12.73 2.08
CA ILE A 124 -19.39 -13.86 1.95
C ILE A 124 -20.29 -13.89 3.17
N ALA A 125 -21.59 -13.62 3.00
CA ALA A 125 -22.56 -13.72 4.06
C ALA A 125 -22.85 -15.20 4.40
N PRO A 126 -23.08 -15.53 5.67
CA PRO A 126 -23.56 -16.86 6.04
C PRO A 126 -24.96 -17.10 5.46
N THR A 127 -25.28 -18.36 5.16
CA THR A 127 -26.64 -18.74 4.84
C THR A 127 -27.35 -19.27 6.09
N ILE A 128 -28.67 -19.11 6.14
CA ILE A 128 -29.50 -19.54 7.25
C ILE A 128 -30.81 -20.13 6.75
N SER A 129 -31.25 -21.22 7.36
CA SER A 129 -32.57 -21.79 7.14
C SER A 129 -33.11 -22.47 8.41
N ILE A 130 -34.45 -22.43 8.61
CA ILE A 130 -35.14 -23.16 9.65
C ILE A 130 -36.08 -24.11 8.92
N PRO A 131 -35.90 -25.45 9.04
CA PRO A 131 -36.86 -26.42 8.50
C PRO A 131 -38.22 -26.27 9.13
N ALA A 132 -39.29 -26.54 8.37
CA ALA A 132 -40.61 -26.57 8.90
C ALA A 132 -40.74 -27.64 10.02
N VAL A 133 -41.48 -27.33 11.05
CA VAL A 133 -41.81 -28.25 12.13
C VAL A 133 -43.31 -28.57 12.12
N GLU A 134 -43.68 -29.73 12.64
CA GLU A 134 -45.08 -30.09 12.80
C GLU A 134 -45.75 -29.22 13.86
N GLN A 135 -47.08 -29.20 13.84
CA GLN A 135 -47.93 -28.48 14.79
C GLN A 135 -47.70 -28.97 16.23
N ILE A 136 -47.75 -28.07 17.20
CA ILE A 136 -47.84 -28.37 18.61
C ILE A 136 -49.31 -28.81 18.87
N ASP A 137 -49.49 -29.96 19.55
CA ASP A 137 -50.79 -30.55 19.85
C ASP A 137 -50.79 -31.17 21.24
N CYS A 138 -51.90 -31.79 21.64
CA CYS A 138 -52.07 -32.39 22.97
C CYS A 138 -51.12 -33.58 23.24
N THR A 139 -50.56 -34.19 22.21
CA THR A 139 -49.62 -35.31 22.32
C THR A 139 -48.18 -34.84 22.21
N HIS A 140 -47.95 -33.72 21.57
CA HIS A 140 -46.64 -33.09 21.34
C HIS A 140 -46.72 -31.64 21.81
N THR A 141 -46.57 -31.43 23.10
CA THR A 141 -46.72 -30.12 23.75
C THR A 141 -45.53 -29.16 23.51
N SER A 142 -44.51 -29.59 22.80
CA SER A 142 -43.38 -28.75 22.41
C SER A 142 -42.79 -29.18 21.07
N ARG A 143 -42.11 -28.28 20.41
CA ARG A 143 -41.29 -28.54 19.22
C ARG A 143 -39.94 -27.87 19.35
N THR A 144 -38.89 -28.43 18.70
CA THR A 144 -37.57 -27.83 18.64
C THR A 144 -37.35 -27.27 17.25
N LEU A 145 -37.15 -25.97 17.15
CA LEU A 145 -36.67 -25.31 15.96
C LEU A 145 -35.14 -25.52 15.89
N THR A 146 -34.65 -25.94 14.74
CA THR A 146 -33.21 -26.13 14.51
C THR A 146 -32.76 -25.21 13.38
N VAL A 147 -31.71 -24.44 13.61
CA VAL A 147 -31.13 -23.54 12.60
C VAL A 147 -30.06 -24.28 11.85
N ASN A 148 -30.20 -24.38 10.54
CA ASN A 148 -29.17 -24.82 9.65
C ASN A 148 -28.41 -23.59 9.08
N THR A 149 -27.10 -23.54 9.26
CA THR A 149 -26.27 -22.45 8.78
C THR A 149 -25.08 -22.98 7.99
N THR A 150 -24.63 -22.20 7.02
CA THR A 150 -23.32 -22.37 6.43
C THR A 150 -22.57 -21.06 6.52
N ALA A 151 -21.29 -21.13 6.86
CA ALA A 151 -20.36 -20.00 6.85
C ALA A 151 -19.15 -20.35 5.97
N ASP A 152 -18.36 -19.35 5.63
CA ASP A 152 -17.12 -19.59 4.90
C ASP A 152 -16.16 -20.45 5.74
N THR A 153 -15.28 -21.17 5.06
CA THR A 153 -14.35 -22.12 5.69
C THR A 153 -13.51 -21.46 6.78
N GLY A 154 -13.56 -22.04 7.98
CA GLY A 154 -12.84 -21.53 9.16
C GLY A 154 -13.55 -20.43 9.93
N HIS A 155 -14.75 -20.01 9.51
CA HIS A 155 -15.54 -19.04 10.22
C HIS A 155 -16.61 -19.72 11.08
N SER A 156 -16.92 -19.12 12.24
CA SER A 156 -18.01 -19.52 13.13
C SER A 156 -19.16 -18.51 13.04
N VAL A 157 -20.37 -18.97 13.30
CA VAL A 157 -21.56 -18.12 13.40
C VAL A 157 -22.01 -18.02 14.85
N THR A 158 -22.62 -16.91 15.21
CA THR A 158 -23.33 -16.71 16.46
C THR A 158 -24.82 -16.59 16.18
N TYR A 159 -25.65 -16.98 17.14
CA TYR A 159 -27.11 -16.98 17.03
C TYR A 159 -27.71 -15.95 17.98
N LEU A 160 -28.83 -15.37 17.61
CA LEU A 160 -29.64 -14.53 18.50
C LEU A 160 -31.08 -14.61 18.06
N TRP A 161 -31.91 -15.31 18.87
CA TRP A 161 -33.33 -15.37 18.68
C TRP A 161 -34.04 -14.14 19.27
N ASN A 162 -35.27 -13.89 18.83
CA ASN A 162 -36.10 -12.79 19.37
C ASN A 162 -36.45 -12.91 20.86
N ASN A 163 -36.20 -14.06 21.49
CA ASN A 163 -36.30 -14.28 22.94
C ASN A 163 -34.94 -14.17 23.66
N ASN A 164 -33.89 -13.63 22.99
CA ASN A 164 -32.51 -13.51 23.46
C ASN A 164 -31.76 -14.84 23.66
N SER A 165 -32.26 -15.97 23.18
CA SER A 165 -31.48 -17.22 23.13
C SER A 165 -30.36 -17.10 22.09
N ASP A 166 -29.17 -17.59 22.43
CA ASP A 166 -27.95 -17.63 21.58
C ASP A 166 -27.63 -19.03 21.02
N GLN A 167 -28.54 -19.98 21.22
CA GLN A 167 -28.37 -21.36 20.81
C GLN A 167 -28.77 -21.60 19.36
N SER A 168 -28.17 -22.61 18.71
CA SER A 168 -28.56 -23.05 17.36
C SER A 168 -29.95 -23.73 17.33
N THR A 169 -30.54 -24.02 18.49
CA THR A 169 -31.88 -24.60 18.64
C THR A 169 -32.70 -23.80 19.61
N LEU A 170 -34.03 -23.77 19.38
CA LEU A 170 -35.00 -23.16 20.27
C LEU A 170 -36.17 -24.12 20.50
N THR A 171 -36.46 -24.50 21.76
CA THR A 171 -37.65 -25.27 22.09
C THR A 171 -38.82 -24.31 22.31
N ILE A 172 -39.91 -24.57 21.61
CA ILE A 172 -41.16 -23.77 21.66
C ILE A 172 -42.29 -24.61 22.19
N THR A 173 -43.20 -23.98 22.97
CA THR A 173 -44.39 -24.62 23.58
C THR A 173 -45.69 -23.92 23.16
N GLU A 174 -45.60 -22.83 22.44
CA GLU A 174 -46.71 -22.01 22.01
C GLU A 174 -46.60 -21.67 20.54
N ASP A 175 -47.72 -21.31 19.91
CA ASP A 175 -47.70 -20.74 18.57
C ASP A 175 -47.11 -19.31 18.58
N GLY A 176 -46.50 -18.90 17.50
CA GLY A 176 -45.91 -17.57 17.41
C GLY A 176 -44.95 -17.41 16.22
N ILE A 177 -44.43 -16.21 16.09
CA ILE A 177 -43.37 -15.88 15.11
C ILE A 177 -42.01 -15.89 15.83
N TYR A 178 -41.18 -16.82 15.44
CA TYR A 178 -39.81 -16.95 15.97
C TYR A 178 -38.82 -16.52 14.93
N ASN A 179 -38.05 -15.46 15.25
CA ASN A 179 -37.02 -14.89 14.38
C ASN A 179 -35.63 -15.12 14.96
N ILE A 180 -34.70 -15.29 14.09
CA ILE A 180 -33.28 -15.41 14.41
C ILE A 180 -32.43 -14.54 13.46
#